data_e679a1408c61404f411d839f890e5664
#
_entry.id   e679a1408c61404f411d839f890e5664
#
_cell.length_a   1.000
_cell.length_b   1.000
_cell.length_c   1.000
_cell.angle_alpha   90.00
_cell.angle_beta   90.00
_cell.angle_gamma   90.00
#
_symmetry.space_group_name_H-M   'P 1'
#
loop_
_entity.id
_entity.type
_entity.pdbx_description
1 polymer ?
#
loop_
_entity_poly.entity_id
_entity_poly.type
_entity_poly.pdbx_seq_one_letter_code
_entity_poly.pdbx_strand_id
1 'polypeptide(L)'
;AEVYKDKGKHIITTKIEHHAILHTCAYLEQQGYEVTYLDVDADGLVSPEDVKKAIRPDTILISVMFANNEIGTIEPIEEIGAIAHEHGILFHTDAVQAYAQVPIDVEKMHIDLLSASGHKLNGPKGIGFLYIRQGLKLKSFIHGGAQERKRRAGTENVPGIVGLGKAVEIAMATMDERIKKESELRDYLIARIEDEIP
;
A
#
# COMPACT_ATOMS: atom_id res chain seq x y z
N ALA A 1 4.57 6.18 12.33
CA ALA A 1 4.37 7.47 13.01
C ALA A 1 5.11 7.51 14.35
N GLU A 2 4.73 6.71 15.33
CA GLU A 2 5.20 6.76 16.73
C GLU A 2 6.75 6.78 16.90
N VAL A 3 7.50 5.98 16.11
CA VAL A 3 8.98 5.90 16.20
C VAL A 3 9.66 7.18 15.68
N TYR A 4 8.99 7.89 14.80
CA TYR A 4 9.55 9.05 14.09
C TYR A 4 8.98 10.39 14.58
N LYS A 5 8.17 10.39 15.63
CA LYS A 5 7.50 11.59 16.17
C LYS A 5 8.45 12.73 16.59
N ASP A 6 9.70 12.38 16.94
CA ASP A 6 10.73 13.36 17.30
C ASP A 6 11.35 14.03 16.06
N LYS A 7 11.14 13.46 14.85
CA LYS A 7 11.55 14.06 13.59
C LYS A 7 10.47 14.96 12.99
N GLY A 8 9.20 14.68 13.30
CA GLY A 8 8.07 15.42 12.80
C GLY A 8 6.75 14.71 13.07
N LYS A 9 5.66 15.35 12.70
CA LYS A 9 4.30 14.83 12.90
C LYS A 9 3.40 14.97 11.68
N HIS A 10 3.95 15.30 10.53
CA HIS A 10 3.20 15.43 9.30
C HIS A 10 3.22 14.15 8.46
N ILE A 11 2.06 13.78 7.94
CA ILE A 11 1.83 12.60 7.08
C ILE A 11 1.11 13.07 5.82
N ILE A 12 1.51 12.57 4.67
CA ILE A 12 0.84 12.80 3.38
C ILE A 12 0.18 11.49 2.94
N THR A 13 -1.09 11.57 2.54
CA THR A 13 -1.85 10.45 1.99
C THR A 13 -2.84 10.94 0.94
N THR A 14 -3.63 10.06 0.32
CA THR A 14 -4.65 10.44 -0.66
C THR A 14 -6.07 10.32 -0.08
N LYS A 15 -7.04 11.00 -0.70
CA LYS A 15 -8.46 10.89 -0.32
C LYS A 15 -9.09 9.58 -0.73
N ILE A 16 -8.49 8.85 -1.65
CA ILE A 16 -9.01 7.60 -2.22
C ILE A 16 -8.45 6.34 -1.55
N GLU A 17 -7.70 6.49 -0.47
CA GLU A 17 -7.16 5.36 0.28
C GLU A 17 -8.27 4.45 0.83
N HIS A 18 -7.92 3.18 1.01
CA HIS A 18 -8.79 2.27 1.76
C HIS A 18 -9.02 2.78 3.20
N HIS A 19 -10.19 2.51 3.77
CA HIS A 19 -10.54 2.91 5.14
C HIS A 19 -9.51 2.49 6.20
N ALA A 20 -8.73 1.42 5.97
CA ALA A 20 -7.65 1.02 6.85
C ALA A 20 -6.59 2.14 7.01
N ILE A 21 -6.32 2.90 5.96
CA ILE A 21 -5.40 4.04 5.98
C ILE A 21 -6.13 5.29 6.48
N LEU A 22 -7.29 5.63 5.89
CA LEU A 22 -8.03 6.84 6.25
C LEU A 22 -8.39 6.90 7.73
N HIS A 23 -8.94 5.81 8.30
CA HIS A 23 -9.30 5.78 9.71
C HIS A 23 -8.07 5.75 10.63
N THR A 24 -6.95 5.15 10.16
CA THR A 24 -5.69 5.22 10.90
C THR A 24 -5.12 6.64 10.90
N CYS A 25 -5.19 7.35 9.79
CA CYS A 25 -4.81 8.76 9.70
C CYS A 25 -5.68 9.62 10.62
N ALA A 26 -7.00 9.47 10.58
CA ALA A 26 -7.93 10.18 11.47
C ALA A 26 -7.65 9.88 12.97
N TYR A 27 -7.28 8.67 13.33
CA TYR A 27 -6.83 8.34 14.67
C TYR A 27 -5.52 9.07 15.03
N LEU A 28 -4.55 9.13 14.12
CA LEU A 28 -3.29 9.83 14.33
C LEU A 28 -3.49 11.34 14.51
N GLU A 29 -4.43 11.95 13.80
CA GLU A 29 -4.81 13.36 13.98
C GLU A 29 -5.28 13.62 15.42
N GLN A 30 -6.08 12.71 16.01
CA GLN A 30 -6.48 12.78 17.42
C GLN A 30 -5.29 12.65 18.39
N GLN A 31 -4.17 12.08 17.94
CA GLN A 31 -2.91 11.97 18.69
C GLN A 31 -1.96 13.15 18.43
N GLY A 32 -2.41 14.19 17.72
CA GLY A 32 -1.67 15.41 17.45
C GLY A 32 -0.69 15.30 16.28
N TYR A 33 -0.95 14.39 15.34
CA TYR A 33 -0.33 14.41 14.01
C TYR A 33 -1.14 15.30 13.07
N GLU A 34 -0.52 15.80 12.03
CA GLU A 34 -1.17 16.51 10.93
C GLU A 34 -1.16 15.65 9.69
N VAL A 35 -2.29 15.55 9.00
CA VAL A 35 -2.40 14.74 7.79
C VAL A 35 -2.85 15.60 6.61
N THR A 36 -2.07 15.58 5.53
CA THR A 36 -2.49 16.15 4.26
C THR A 36 -3.10 15.04 3.40
N TYR A 37 -4.39 15.19 3.07
CA TYR A 37 -5.13 14.31 2.17
C TYR A 37 -5.15 14.93 0.78
N LEU A 38 -4.36 14.40 -0.14
CA LEU A 38 -4.28 14.87 -1.51
C LEU A 38 -5.52 14.49 -2.32
N ASP A 39 -5.96 15.40 -3.17
CA ASP A 39 -6.95 15.12 -4.21
C ASP A 39 -6.33 14.30 -5.34
N VAL A 40 -7.17 13.66 -6.11
CA VAL A 40 -6.85 12.93 -7.33
C VAL A 40 -7.58 13.57 -8.51
N ASP A 41 -7.13 13.29 -9.72
CA ASP A 41 -7.80 13.74 -10.94
C ASP A 41 -9.07 12.93 -11.25
N ALA A 42 -9.67 13.17 -12.43
CA ALA A 42 -10.89 12.49 -12.87
C ALA A 42 -10.71 10.97 -13.08
N ASP A 43 -9.47 10.53 -13.32
CA ASP A 43 -9.10 9.12 -13.48
C ASP A 43 -8.66 8.47 -12.16
N GLY A 44 -8.67 9.24 -11.08
CA GLY A 44 -8.28 8.80 -9.76
C GLY A 44 -6.76 8.80 -9.52
N LEU A 45 -5.96 9.48 -10.35
CA LEU A 45 -4.52 9.56 -10.21
C LEU A 45 -4.11 10.72 -9.28
N VAL A 46 -3.24 10.44 -8.31
CA VAL A 46 -2.57 11.48 -7.53
C VAL A 46 -1.40 12.07 -8.31
N SER A 47 -1.30 13.41 -8.30
CA SER A 47 -0.18 14.10 -8.94
C SER A 47 1.11 13.97 -8.11
N PRO A 48 2.22 13.42 -8.66
CA PRO A 48 3.53 13.44 -7.99
C PRO A 48 3.98 14.85 -7.61
N GLU A 49 3.68 15.84 -8.42
CA GLU A 49 3.98 17.25 -8.14
C GLU A 49 3.21 17.77 -6.93
N ASP A 50 1.96 17.32 -6.72
CA ASP A 50 1.19 17.72 -5.53
C ASP A 50 1.68 17.01 -4.27
N VAL A 51 2.14 15.75 -4.39
CA VAL A 51 2.89 15.09 -3.31
C VAL A 51 4.11 15.92 -2.93
N LYS A 52 4.92 16.34 -3.90
CA LYS A 52 6.12 17.15 -3.68
C LYS A 52 5.82 18.50 -3.02
N LYS A 53 4.78 19.21 -3.48
CA LYS A 53 4.35 20.49 -2.90
C LYS A 53 3.83 20.35 -1.45
N ALA A 54 3.25 19.20 -1.11
CA ALA A 54 2.74 18.93 0.23
C ALA A 54 3.83 18.63 1.26
N ILE A 55 5.08 18.37 0.81
CA ILE A 55 6.19 18.07 1.70
C ILE A 55 6.53 19.27 2.56
N ARG A 56 6.65 19.04 3.86
CA ARG A 56 7.03 20.00 4.89
C ARG A 56 8.30 19.54 5.60
N PRO A 57 9.02 20.41 6.31
CA PRO A 57 10.20 20.01 7.09
C PRO A 57 9.92 18.95 8.17
N ASP A 58 8.67 18.87 8.63
CA ASP A 58 8.22 17.89 9.63
C ASP A 58 7.47 16.68 9.02
N THR A 59 7.50 16.48 7.69
CA THR A 59 6.92 15.32 7.04
C THR A 59 7.76 14.07 7.35
N ILE A 60 7.12 13.04 7.90
CA ILE A 60 7.78 11.79 8.30
C ILE A 60 7.36 10.59 7.47
N LEU A 61 6.22 10.66 6.80
CA LEU A 61 5.65 9.54 6.05
C LEU A 61 4.81 10.05 4.88
N ILE A 62 5.01 9.43 3.75
CA ILE A 62 4.10 9.48 2.60
C ILE A 62 3.48 8.09 2.48
N SER A 63 2.14 8.00 2.44
CA SER A 63 1.41 6.75 2.30
C SER A 63 0.41 6.88 1.16
N VAL A 64 0.67 6.20 0.06
CA VAL A 64 -0.19 6.20 -1.13
C VAL A 64 -0.46 4.76 -1.53
N MET A 65 -1.74 4.39 -1.71
CA MET A 65 -2.11 3.06 -2.16
C MET A 65 -1.55 2.77 -3.55
N PHE A 66 -1.17 1.52 -3.80
CA PHE A 66 -0.60 1.14 -5.09
C PHE A 66 -1.65 1.10 -6.20
N ALA A 67 -2.79 0.51 -5.89
CA ALA A 67 -3.93 0.43 -6.79
C ALA A 67 -5.24 0.56 -5.99
N ASN A 68 -6.19 1.31 -6.53
CA ASN A 68 -7.46 1.54 -5.88
C ASN A 68 -8.39 0.32 -6.04
N ASN A 69 -9.04 -0.05 -4.95
CA ASN A 69 -9.91 -1.23 -4.87
C ASN A 69 -11.29 -1.04 -5.51
N GLU A 70 -11.69 0.17 -5.83
CA GLU A 70 -13.01 0.48 -6.38
C GLU A 70 -12.95 0.82 -7.88
N ILE A 71 -12.04 1.70 -8.26
CA ILE A 71 -11.93 2.20 -9.63
C ILE A 71 -10.78 1.56 -10.42
N GLY A 72 -9.87 0.83 -9.76
CA GLY A 72 -8.78 0.09 -10.42
C GLY A 72 -7.59 0.92 -10.86
N THR A 73 -7.58 2.21 -10.58
CA THR A 73 -6.46 3.11 -10.91
C THR A 73 -5.18 2.65 -10.22
N ILE A 74 -4.08 2.59 -10.96
CA ILE A 74 -2.74 2.30 -10.46
C ILE A 74 -2.01 3.63 -10.30
N GLU A 75 -1.56 3.92 -9.08
CA GLU A 75 -0.90 5.17 -8.75
C GLU A 75 0.56 5.23 -9.25
N PRO A 76 1.13 6.42 -9.48
CA PRO A 76 2.50 6.60 -9.96
C PRO A 76 3.54 6.35 -8.84
N ILE A 77 3.57 5.11 -8.34
CA ILE A 77 4.32 4.70 -7.15
C ILE A 77 5.83 4.90 -7.29
N GLU A 78 6.40 4.63 -8.48
CA GLU A 78 7.84 4.80 -8.73
C GLU A 78 8.24 6.27 -8.61
N GLU A 79 7.44 7.19 -9.16
CA GLU A 79 7.70 8.63 -9.10
C GLU A 79 7.54 9.16 -7.68
N ILE A 80 6.49 8.75 -6.98
CA ILE A 80 6.23 9.16 -5.59
C ILE A 80 7.33 8.62 -4.66
N GLY A 81 7.74 7.36 -4.85
CA GLY A 81 8.83 6.76 -4.08
C GLY A 81 10.15 7.47 -4.30
N ALA A 82 10.46 7.88 -5.55
CA ALA A 82 11.64 8.67 -5.85
C ALA A 82 11.61 10.04 -5.13
N ILE A 83 10.47 10.73 -5.15
CA ILE A 83 10.27 12.00 -4.43
C ILE A 83 10.47 11.80 -2.91
N ALA A 84 9.86 10.78 -2.32
CA ALA A 84 10.01 10.48 -0.90
C ALA A 84 11.48 10.22 -0.54
N HIS A 85 12.17 9.40 -1.34
CA HIS A 85 13.57 9.06 -1.17
C HIS A 85 14.49 10.28 -1.26
N GLU A 86 14.30 11.14 -2.26
CA GLU A 86 15.06 12.39 -2.45
C GLU A 86 14.97 13.30 -1.21
N HIS A 87 13.81 13.33 -0.55
CA HIS A 87 13.57 14.16 0.64
C HIS A 87 13.85 13.43 1.97
N GLY A 88 14.30 12.18 1.93
CA GLY A 88 14.58 11.38 3.14
C GLY A 88 13.35 11.07 3.98
N ILE A 89 12.17 11.01 3.34
CA ILE A 89 10.87 10.71 3.94
C ILE A 89 10.55 9.24 3.70
N LEU A 90 9.97 8.56 4.70
CA LEU A 90 9.54 7.17 4.52
C LEU A 90 8.37 7.06 3.55
N PHE A 91 8.43 6.06 2.68
CA PHE A 91 7.35 5.75 1.75
C PHE A 91 6.69 4.42 2.08
N HIS A 92 5.40 4.47 2.35
CA HIS A 92 4.51 3.32 2.51
C HIS A 92 3.54 3.24 1.35
N THR A 93 3.27 2.03 0.88
CA THR A 93 2.18 1.76 -0.05
C THR A 93 1.27 0.65 0.47
N ASP A 94 -0.04 0.87 0.41
CA ASP A 94 -1.03 -0.19 0.52
C ASP A 94 -1.10 -0.92 -0.84
N ALA A 95 -0.43 -2.07 -0.92
CA ALA A 95 -0.39 -2.89 -2.12
C ALA A 95 -1.37 -4.09 -2.05
N VAL A 96 -2.38 -4.02 -1.20
CA VAL A 96 -3.37 -5.11 -1.03
C VAL A 96 -4.03 -5.48 -2.35
N GLN A 97 -4.29 -4.51 -3.23
CA GLN A 97 -4.87 -4.78 -4.56
C GLN A 97 -3.82 -5.04 -5.65
N ALA A 98 -2.58 -4.61 -5.45
CA ALA A 98 -1.53 -4.67 -6.46
C ALA A 98 -0.62 -5.91 -6.33
N TYR A 99 -0.38 -6.39 -5.09
CA TYR A 99 0.57 -7.45 -4.84
C TYR A 99 0.19 -8.74 -5.58
N ALA A 100 1.13 -9.25 -6.40
CA ALA A 100 0.95 -10.38 -7.32
C ALA A 100 -0.18 -10.20 -8.37
N GLN A 101 -0.62 -8.95 -8.59
CA GLN A 101 -1.49 -8.55 -9.71
C GLN A 101 -0.73 -7.69 -10.73
N VAL A 102 0.23 -6.90 -10.24
CA VAL A 102 1.15 -6.13 -11.08
C VAL A 102 2.59 -6.32 -10.59
N PRO A 103 3.60 -6.13 -11.46
CA PRO A 103 5.00 -6.21 -11.04
C PRO A 103 5.34 -5.13 -9.99
N ILE A 104 5.96 -5.54 -8.90
CA ILE A 104 6.43 -4.64 -7.83
C ILE A 104 7.90 -4.91 -7.56
N ASP A 105 8.73 -3.88 -7.66
CA ASP A 105 10.13 -3.89 -7.25
C ASP A 105 10.34 -2.83 -6.17
N VAL A 106 10.44 -3.28 -4.91
CA VAL A 106 10.53 -2.38 -3.75
C VAL A 106 11.80 -1.54 -3.74
N GLU A 107 12.88 -2.02 -4.37
CA GLU A 107 14.13 -1.27 -4.44
C GLU A 107 14.04 -0.17 -5.51
N LYS A 108 13.61 -0.54 -6.73
CA LYS A 108 13.44 0.39 -7.84
C LYS A 108 12.42 1.48 -7.52
N MET A 109 11.32 1.10 -6.88
CA MET A 109 10.23 2.01 -6.51
C MET A 109 10.46 2.72 -5.17
N HIS A 110 11.63 2.57 -4.54
CA HIS A 110 11.98 3.18 -3.25
C HIS A 110 10.94 2.96 -2.14
N ILE A 111 10.26 1.81 -2.13
CA ILE A 111 9.25 1.49 -1.13
C ILE A 111 9.93 1.07 0.17
N ASP A 112 9.63 1.75 1.26
CA ASP A 112 10.14 1.44 2.61
C ASP A 112 9.25 0.47 3.36
N LEU A 113 7.94 0.57 3.14
CA LEU A 113 6.90 -0.22 3.78
C LEU A 113 5.85 -0.60 2.74
N LEU A 114 5.42 -1.88 2.74
CA LEU A 114 4.37 -2.34 1.85
C LEU A 114 3.42 -3.27 2.59
N SER A 115 2.13 -2.97 2.54
CA SER A 115 1.07 -3.81 3.11
C SER A 115 0.44 -4.70 2.05
N ALA A 116 0.23 -5.99 2.38
CA ALA A 116 -0.47 -6.94 1.52
C ALA A 116 -1.38 -7.86 2.34
N SER A 117 -2.41 -8.42 1.71
CA SER A 117 -3.40 -9.29 2.35
C SER A 117 -3.65 -10.57 1.56
N GLY A 118 -3.63 -11.71 2.25
CA GLY A 118 -3.73 -13.03 1.63
C GLY A 118 -5.05 -13.29 0.91
N HIS A 119 -6.16 -12.76 1.42
CA HIS A 119 -7.47 -13.00 0.81
C HIS A 119 -7.64 -12.37 -0.59
N LYS A 120 -6.79 -11.42 -0.97
CA LYS A 120 -6.77 -10.84 -2.33
C LYS A 120 -5.99 -11.69 -3.33
N LEU A 121 -5.27 -12.71 -2.84
CA LEU A 121 -4.50 -13.66 -3.63
C LEU A 121 -5.12 -15.07 -3.65
N ASN A 122 -6.41 -15.19 -3.31
CA ASN A 122 -7.08 -16.47 -3.09
C ASN A 122 -6.43 -17.30 -1.95
N GLY A 123 -5.67 -16.64 -1.06
CA GLY A 123 -5.10 -17.20 0.15
C GLY A 123 -6.08 -17.18 1.33
N PRO A 124 -5.67 -17.71 2.48
CA PRO A 124 -6.50 -17.70 3.68
C PRO A 124 -6.88 -16.29 4.13
N LYS A 125 -8.09 -16.13 4.68
CA LYS A 125 -8.51 -14.91 5.36
C LYS A 125 -7.77 -14.76 6.70
N GLY A 126 -7.63 -13.52 7.18
CA GLY A 126 -7.01 -13.23 8.48
C GLY A 126 -5.48 -13.34 8.49
N ILE A 127 -4.85 -13.42 7.33
CA ILE A 127 -3.40 -13.39 7.15
C ILE A 127 -3.00 -12.35 6.11
N GLY A 128 -1.87 -11.69 6.34
CA GLY A 128 -1.24 -10.73 5.46
C GLY A 128 0.19 -10.50 5.91
N PHE A 129 0.89 -9.61 5.25
CA PHE A 129 2.24 -9.23 5.66
C PHE A 129 2.49 -7.74 5.49
N LEU A 130 3.46 -7.25 6.23
CA LEU A 130 4.05 -5.93 6.07
C LEU A 130 5.52 -6.12 5.67
N TYR A 131 5.88 -5.72 4.44
CA TYR A 131 7.28 -5.55 4.09
C TYR A 131 7.84 -4.33 4.82
N ILE A 132 9.05 -4.47 5.34
CA ILE A 132 9.76 -3.42 6.05
C ILE A 132 11.20 -3.42 5.53
N ARG A 133 11.62 -2.32 4.91
CA ARG A 133 12.99 -2.16 4.43
C ARG A 133 13.98 -2.40 5.56
N GLN A 134 15.07 -3.09 5.26
CA GLN A 134 16.11 -3.38 6.24
C GLN A 134 16.66 -2.08 6.86
N GLY A 135 16.85 -2.07 8.17
CA GLY A 135 17.34 -0.91 8.93
C GLY A 135 16.24 -0.01 9.50
N LEU A 136 14.99 -0.10 9.02
CA LEU A 136 13.89 0.68 9.59
C LEU A 136 13.49 0.17 10.97
N LYS A 137 13.22 1.12 11.86
CA LYS A 137 12.71 0.85 13.20
C LYS A 137 11.19 0.92 13.19
N LEU A 138 10.55 -0.10 13.75
CA LEU A 138 9.12 -0.14 14.01
C LEU A 138 8.88 -0.45 15.48
N LYS A 139 7.91 0.23 16.07
CA LYS A 139 7.42 -0.07 17.41
C LYS A 139 6.26 -1.08 17.28
N SER A 140 6.27 -2.11 18.12
CA SER A 140 5.15 -3.04 18.18
C SER A 140 3.87 -2.30 18.56
N PHE A 141 2.81 -2.49 17.80
CA PHE A 141 1.48 -2.02 18.12
C PHE A 141 0.72 -3.04 19.00
N ILE A 142 0.96 -4.35 18.75
CA ILE A 142 0.42 -5.42 19.58
C ILE A 142 1.51 -5.87 20.55
N HIS A 143 1.31 -5.67 21.84
CA HIS A 143 2.27 -5.97 22.90
C HIS A 143 2.13 -7.40 23.43
N GLY A 144 3.24 -8.00 23.87
CA GLY A 144 3.28 -9.36 24.41
C GLY A 144 4.65 -10.00 24.19
N GLY A 145 4.68 -11.22 23.64
CA GLY A 145 5.91 -11.95 23.36
C GLY A 145 6.78 -11.33 22.28
N ALA A 146 7.89 -12.00 21.97
CA ALA A 146 8.93 -11.47 21.06
C ALA A 146 8.79 -11.95 19.60
N GLN A 147 7.59 -12.41 19.23
CA GLN A 147 7.32 -12.88 17.87
C GLN A 147 7.58 -11.77 16.83
N GLU A 148 7.72 -12.15 15.57
CA GLU A 148 8.01 -11.23 14.46
C GLU A 148 9.18 -10.28 14.77
N ARG A 149 10.24 -10.79 15.41
CA ARG A 149 11.41 -10.03 15.82
C ARG A 149 11.07 -8.83 16.73
N LYS A 150 10.13 -9.03 17.67
CA LYS A 150 9.58 -7.99 18.57
C LYS A 150 8.76 -6.90 17.87
N ARG A 151 8.32 -7.12 16.64
CA ARG A 151 7.53 -6.13 15.88
C ARG A 151 6.03 -6.35 16.03
N ARG A 152 5.61 -7.61 16.30
CA ARG A 152 4.21 -7.98 16.52
C ARG A 152 4.18 -9.20 17.43
N ALA A 153 3.56 -9.06 18.58
CA ALA A 153 3.38 -10.15 19.55
C ALA A 153 2.22 -11.07 19.18
N GLY A 154 2.22 -12.27 19.72
CA GLY A 154 1.22 -13.31 19.51
C GLY A 154 1.79 -14.49 18.72
N THR A 155 1.33 -15.70 19.08
CA THR A 155 1.73 -16.94 18.40
C THR A 155 1.49 -16.84 16.90
N GLU A 156 2.45 -17.26 16.11
CA GLU A 156 2.38 -17.22 14.65
C GLU A 156 1.27 -18.14 14.14
N ASN A 157 0.44 -17.63 13.24
CA ASN A 157 -0.58 -18.40 12.53
C ASN A 157 0.09 -19.23 11.42
N VAL A 158 0.81 -20.29 11.81
CA VAL A 158 1.59 -21.12 10.88
C VAL A 158 0.76 -21.64 9.70
N PRO A 159 -0.45 -22.19 9.90
CA PRO A 159 -1.29 -22.62 8.79
C PRO A 159 -1.63 -21.47 7.81
N GLY A 160 -1.95 -20.29 8.34
CA GLY A 160 -2.22 -19.10 7.53
C GLY A 160 -0.99 -18.64 6.77
N ILE A 161 0.19 -18.64 7.40
CA ILE A 161 1.45 -18.26 6.79
C ILE A 161 1.81 -19.21 5.63
N VAL A 162 1.70 -20.51 5.84
CA VAL A 162 1.95 -21.53 4.80
C VAL A 162 0.95 -21.40 3.65
N GLY A 163 -0.33 -21.20 3.97
CA GLY A 163 -1.38 -20.97 2.96
C GLY A 163 -1.15 -19.69 2.15
N LEU A 164 -0.73 -18.59 2.80
CA LEU A 164 -0.33 -17.35 2.11
C LEU A 164 0.88 -17.59 1.21
N GLY A 165 1.92 -18.25 1.69
CA GLY A 165 3.10 -18.58 0.89
C GLY A 165 2.75 -19.35 -0.38
N LYS A 166 1.85 -20.36 -0.26
CA LYS A 166 1.40 -21.12 -1.44
C LYS A 166 0.55 -20.28 -2.39
N ALA A 167 -0.31 -19.41 -1.86
CA ALA A 167 -1.09 -18.49 -2.69
C ALA A 167 -0.19 -17.52 -3.47
N VAL A 168 0.85 -16.97 -2.83
CA VAL A 168 1.85 -16.11 -3.50
C VAL A 168 2.60 -16.87 -4.60
N GLU A 169 3.07 -18.09 -4.30
CA GLU A 169 3.77 -18.93 -5.30
C GLU A 169 2.92 -19.13 -6.56
N ILE A 170 1.64 -19.50 -6.39
CA ILE A 170 0.72 -19.70 -7.51
C ILE A 170 0.44 -18.38 -8.23
N ALA A 171 0.16 -17.31 -7.50
CA ALA A 171 -0.17 -16.02 -8.06
C ALA A 171 0.98 -15.43 -8.88
N MET A 172 2.22 -15.58 -8.42
CA MET A 172 3.41 -15.13 -9.16
C MET A 172 3.67 -15.98 -10.41
N ALA A 173 3.49 -17.32 -10.32
CA ALA A 173 3.69 -18.21 -11.46
C ALA A 173 2.67 -18.00 -12.59
N THR A 174 1.48 -17.46 -12.28
CA THR A 174 0.39 -17.27 -13.26
C THR A 174 0.10 -15.78 -13.53
N MET A 175 0.91 -14.86 -13.03
CA MET A 175 0.63 -13.43 -13.05
C MET A 175 0.42 -12.90 -14.47
N ASP A 176 1.33 -13.15 -15.39
CA ASP A 176 1.26 -12.63 -16.76
C ASP A 176 0.04 -13.17 -17.52
N GLU A 177 -0.27 -14.47 -17.36
CA GLU A 177 -1.45 -15.08 -17.97
C GLU A 177 -2.75 -14.49 -17.42
N ARG A 178 -2.83 -14.28 -16.11
CA ARG A 178 -4.01 -13.65 -15.45
C ARG A 178 -4.19 -12.22 -15.89
N ILE A 179 -3.13 -11.41 -15.87
CA ILE A 179 -3.16 -10.00 -16.32
C ILE A 179 -3.70 -9.93 -17.74
N LYS A 180 -3.16 -10.75 -18.65
CA LYS A 180 -3.61 -10.79 -20.05
C LYS A 180 -5.10 -11.12 -20.15
N LYS A 181 -5.53 -12.22 -19.53
CA LYS A 181 -6.92 -12.69 -19.58
C LYS A 181 -7.89 -11.69 -18.98
N GLU A 182 -7.56 -11.12 -17.81
CA GLU A 182 -8.40 -10.14 -17.12
C GLU A 182 -8.52 -8.85 -17.94
N SER A 183 -7.43 -8.38 -18.54
CA SER A 183 -7.44 -7.21 -19.43
C SER A 183 -8.31 -7.45 -20.67
N GLU A 184 -8.16 -8.59 -21.33
CA GLU A 184 -8.98 -8.96 -22.50
C GLU A 184 -10.48 -9.00 -22.15
N LEU A 185 -10.84 -9.58 -21.00
CA LEU A 185 -12.24 -9.66 -20.56
C LEU A 185 -12.80 -8.30 -20.17
N ARG A 186 -12.01 -7.48 -19.47
CA ARG A 186 -12.39 -6.10 -19.13
C ARG A 186 -12.66 -5.27 -20.37
N ASP A 187 -11.71 -5.27 -21.31
CA ASP A 187 -11.81 -4.47 -22.53
C ASP A 187 -13.00 -4.94 -23.39
N TYR A 188 -13.23 -6.24 -23.47
CA TYR A 188 -14.41 -6.80 -24.13
C TYR A 188 -15.71 -6.33 -23.47
N LEU A 189 -15.78 -6.36 -22.13
CA LEU A 189 -16.97 -5.90 -21.40
C LEU A 189 -17.23 -4.41 -21.63
N ILE A 190 -16.20 -3.57 -21.54
CA ILE A 190 -16.31 -2.12 -21.76
C ILE A 190 -16.84 -1.85 -23.18
N ALA A 191 -16.20 -2.43 -24.19
CA ALA A 191 -16.62 -2.24 -25.60
C ALA A 191 -18.08 -2.66 -25.84
N ARG A 192 -18.52 -3.78 -25.21
CA ARG A 192 -19.90 -4.23 -25.34
C ARG A 192 -20.90 -3.31 -24.66
N ILE A 193 -20.54 -2.75 -23.49
CA ILE A 193 -21.40 -1.78 -22.77
C ILE A 193 -21.54 -0.50 -23.59
N GLU A 194 -20.43 0.03 -24.11
CA GLU A 194 -20.43 1.26 -24.91
C GLU A 194 -21.21 1.10 -26.24
N ASP A 195 -21.18 -0.09 -26.85
CA ASP A 195 -21.90 -0.39 -28.10
C ASP A 195 -23.41 -0.65 -27.90
N GLU A 196 -23.80 -1.29 -26.79
CA GLU A 196 -25.18 -1.81 -26.60
C GLU A 196 -26.01 -0.98 -25.62
N ILE A 197 -25.41 -0.12 -24.81
CA ILE A 197 -26.12 0.67 -23.80
C ILE A 197 -25.90 2.15 -24.10
N PRO A 198 -26.91 2.87 -24.58
CA PRO A 198 -26.84 4.30 -24.93
C PRO A 198 -26.69 5.21 -23.69
#